data_a5968ddd6f4668d3911cd3fbcd7012b3
#
_entry.id   a5968ddd6f4668d3911cd3fbcd7012b3
#
_cell.length_a   1.000
_cell.length_b   1.000
_cell.length_c   1.000
_cell.angle_alpha   90.00
_cell.angle_beta   90.00
_cell.angle_gamma   90.00
#
_symmetry.space_group_name_H-M   'P 1'
#
loop_
_entity.id
_entity.type
_entity.pdbx_description
1 polymer ?
#
loop_
_entity_poly.entity_id
_entity_poly.type
_entity_poly.pdbx_seq_one_letter_code
_entity_poly.pdbx_strand_id
1 'polypeptide(L)'
;NALEVSEKEECSVLRISDFNTTGLTGTREEINSNWTNLTKSSGASDKKGTAGGSYGIGKYAPFACSDFSTVFYSTYDENGEEAYQGVSRLVTFRREDDETTQGIGYYGNDRNTPVYEQFMIEPEYQRDVNDSGTDVYIIGYKYGHQDWKKDIVVSILDGFLGAIWNEKL
;
A
#
# COMPACT_ATOMS: atom_id res chain seq x y z
N ASN A 1 4.55 9.25 -18.07
CA ASN A 1 3.19 8.99 -18.52
C ASN A 1 2.91 7.49 -18.41
N ALA A 2 1.75 7.09 -17.82
CA ALA A 2 1.41 5.69 -17.58
C ALA A 2 1.50 4.81 -18.84
N LEU A 3 1.09 5.34 -19.99
CA LEU A 3 1.14 4.63 -21.27
C LEU A 3 2.60 4.32 -21.67
N GLU A 4 3.50 5.27 -21.58
CA GLU A 4 4.93 5.07 -21.91
C GLU A 4 5.60 4.06 -20.95
N VAL A 5 5.16 4.02 -19.69
CA VAL A 5 5.68 3.06 -18.71
C VAL A 5 5.10 1.66 -18.97
N SER A 6 3.85 1.54 -19.40
CA SER A 6 3.21 0.25 -19.72
C SER A 6 3.77 -0.42 -20.98
N GLU A 7 4.44 0.32 -21.86
CA GLU A 7 5.11 -0.20 -23.04
C GLU A 7 6.52 -0.75 -22.78
N LYS A 8 7.05 -0.55 -21.56
CA LYS A 8 8.37 -1.07 -21.17
C LYS A 8 8.27 -2.55 -20.79
N GLU A 9 9.35 -3.27 -21.04
CA GLU A 9 9.48 -4.68 -20.63
C GLU A 9 9.58 -4.85 -19.10
N GLU A 10 10.00 -3.79 -18.38
CA GLU A 10 10.20 -3.79 -16.94
C GLU A 10 9.41 -2.65 -16.28
N CYS A 11 8.84 -2.94 -15.13
CA CYS A 11 8.14 -1.97 -14.29
C CYS A 11 8.88 -1.80 -12.97
N SER A 12 9.22 -0.56 -12.62
CA SER A 12 9.82 -0.25 -11.32
C SER A 12 8.82 -0.41 -10.19
N VAL A 13 9.23 -1.05 -9.10
CA VAL A 13 8.42 -1.20 -7.89
C VAL A 13 9.22 -0.75 -6.68
N LEU A 14 8.63 0.11 -5.84
CA LEU A 14 9.18 0.41 -4.51
C LEU A 14 8.37 -0.35 -3.47
N ARG A 15 9.03 -1.23 -2.72
CA ARG A 15 8.46 -1.89 -1.54
C ARG A 15 8.84 -1.12 -0.29
N ILE A 16 7.84 -0.88 0.57
CA ILE A 16 8.01 -0.33 1.91
C ILE A 16 7.40 -1.35 2.88
N SER A 17 8.19 -1.81 3.84
CA SER A 17 7.79 -2.88 4.76
C SER A 17 7.98 -2.44 6.20
N ASP A 18 7.04 -2.79 7.06
CA ASP A 18 7.24 -2.81 8.50
C ASP A 18 7.33 -4.26 9.01
N PHE A 19 7.98 -4.45 10.14
CA PHE A 19 8.21 -5.74 10.77
C PHE A 19 7.95 -5.64 12.28
N ASN A 20 7.59 -6.76 12.90
CA ASN A 20 7.28 -6.83 14.33
C ASN A 20 6.16 -5.85 14.76
N THR A 21 5.19 -5.65 13.89
CA THR A 21 3.97 -4.86 14.15
C THR A 21 2.77 -5.80 14.18
N THR A 22 1.59 -5.27 14.51
CA THR A 22 0.35 -6.07 14.48
C THR A 22 -0.09 -6.45 13.06
N GLY A 23 0.52 -5.87 12.04
CA GLY A 23 0.02 -5.94 10.68
C GLY A 23 -1.34 -5.25 10.51
N LEU A 24 -2.01 -5.47 9.39
CA LEU A 24 -3.35 -4.95 9.10
C LEU A 24 -4.39 -6.02 9.39
N THR A 25 -4.97 -5.95 10.57
CA THR A 25 -6.00 -6.88 11.02
C THR A 25 -7.36 -6.64 10.35
N GLY A 26 -8.24 -7.65 10.39
CA GLY A 26 -9.62 -7.57 9.92
C GLY A 26 -9.76 -7.59 8.40
N THR A 27 -8.96 -8.41 7.73
CA THR A 27 -8.94 -8.57 6.27
C THR A 27 -10.25 -9.15 5.73
N ARG A 28 -11.01 -9.91 6.57
CA ARG A 28 -12.30 -10.51 6.24
C ARG A 28 -13.49 -9.61 6.59
N GLU A 29 -13.24 -8.49 7.23
CA GLU A 29 -14.30 -7.55 7.59
C GLU A 29 -14.66 -6.65 6.40
N GLU A 30 -15.93 -6.37 6.23
CA GLU A 30 -16.41 -5.52 5.12
C GLU A 30 -16.13 -4.04 5.36
N ILE A 31 -16.18 -3.59 6.62
CA ILE A 31 -16.01 -2.19 7.03
C ILE A 31 -15.31 -2.08 8.40
N ASN A 32 -14.75 -0.91 8.68
CA ASN A 32 -14.23 -0.50 9.99
C ASN A 32 -13.08 -1.36 10.55
N SER A 33 -12.36 -2.09 9.71
CA SER A 33 -11.12 -2.76 10.09
C SER A 33 -9.90 -1.94 9.69
N ASN A 34 -8.73 -2.27 10.24
CA ASN A 34 -7.47 -1.65 9.83
C ASN A 34 -7.21 -1.84 8.33
N TRP A 35 -7.51 -3.05 7.82
CA TRP A 35 -7.39 -3.37 6.40
C TRP A 35 -8.33 -2.52 5.54
N THR A 36 -9.62 -2.50 5.84
CA THR A 36 -10.60 -1.77 5.03
C THR A 36 -10.40 -0.26 5.11
N ASN A 37 -9.97 0.25 6.26
CA ASN A 37 -9.64 1.66 6.43
C ASN A 37 -8.46 2.11 5.57
N LEU A 38 -7.46 1.24 5.36
CA LEU A 38 -6.35 1.53 4.46
C LEU A 38 -6.77 1.39 2.98
N THR A 39 -7.39 0.27 2.61
CA THR A 39 -7.61 -0.11 1.22
C THR A 39 -8.85 0.52 0.58
N LYS A 40 -9.94 0.67 1.33
CA LYS A 40 -11.26 1.06 0.80
C LYS A 40 -11.74 2.43 1.25
N SER A 41 -11.50 2.83 2.51
CA SER A 41 -12.08 4.06 3.05
C SER A 41 -11.42 5.32 2.49
N SER A 42 -12.21 6.35 2.25
CA SER A 42 -11.72 7.70 1.93
C SER A 42 -11.74 8.57 3.20
N GLY A 43 -10.56 8.84 3.77
CA GLY A 43 -10.41 9.81 4.86
C GLY A 43 -10.77 9.34 6.27
N ALA A 44 -11.06 8.05 6.48
CA ALA A 44 -11.27 7.51 7.82
C ALA A 44 -9.94 7.10 8.48
N SER A 45 -9.71 7.52 9.71
CA SER A 45 -8.70 6.96 10.59
C SER A 45 -9.33 6.70 11.96
N ASP A 46 -9.52 5.44 12.32
CA ASP A 46 -10.03 5.03 13.63
C ASP A 46 -8.92 4.91 14.68
N LYS A 47 -7.92 5.80 14.62
CA LYS A 47 -6.83 5.76 15.59
C LYS A 47 -7.29 6.28 16.93
N LYS A 48 -7.49 5.37 17.89
CA LYS A 48 -7.69 5.67 19.30
C LYS A 48 -6.33 5.84 19.98
N GLY A 49 -6.10 6.96 20.66
CA GLY A 49 -4.90 7.19 21.46
C GLY A 49 -3.82 8.03 20.79
N THR A 50 -2.56 7.82 21.19
CA THR A 50 -1.37 8.60 20.78
C THR A 50 -0.81 8.24 19.39
N ALA A 51 -1.50 7.40 18.61
CA ALA A 51 -1.05 7.01 17.27
C ALA A 51 -1.09 8.21 16.30
N GLY A 52 0.01 8.46 15.60
CA GLY A 52 0.16 9.55 14.64
C GLY A 52 -0.80 9.43 13.44
N GLY A 53 -1.13 10.55 12.83
CA GLY A 53 -1.96 10.65 11.63
C GLY A 53 -3.44 10.86 11.93
N SER A 54 -3.89 12.14 11.92
CA SER A 54 -5.25 12.56 12.29
C SER A 54 -6.25 12.60 11.14
N TYR A 55 -5.80 12.62 9.87
CA TYR A 55 -6.68 12.88 8.72
C TYR A 55 -6.72 11.77 7.65
N GLY A 56 -5.97 10.67 7.81
CA GLY A 56 -5.89 9.60 6.82
C GLY A 56 -5.33 10.02 5.45
N ILE A 57 -4.69 11.19 5.36
CA ILE A 57 -4.15 11.73 4.09
C ILE A 57 -2.90 10.95 3.65
N GLY A 58 -2.08 10.49 4.59
CA GLY A 58 -0.82 9.79 4.32
C GLY A 58 -0.97 8.56 3.43
N LYS A 59 -2.12 7.88 3.49
CA LYS A 59 -2.40 6.70 2.65
C LYS A 59 -2.50 7.01 1.14
N TYR A 60 -2.62 8.28 0.75
CA TYR A 60 -2.64 8.70 -0.65
C TYR A 60 -1.26 8.94 -1.24
N ALA A 61 -0.24 9.15 -0.41
CA ALA A 61 1.12 9.43 -0.85
C ALA A 61 1.69 8.32 -1.77
N PRO A 62 1.52 7.02 -1.50
CA PRO A 62 2.00 5.96 -2.39
C PRO A 62 1.43 6.06 -3.80
N PHE A 63 0.15 6.42 -3.95
CA PHE A 63 -0.48 6.58 -5.27
C PHE A 63 0.11 7.76 -6.06
N ALA A 64 0.47 8.85 -5.39
CA ALA A 64 1.11 9.99 -6.03
C ALA A 64 2.52 9.66 -6.55
N CYS A 65 3.20 8.70 -5.93
CA CYS A 65 4.51 8.21 -6.33
C CYS A 65 4.45 7.12 -7.42
N SER A 66 3.27 6.69 -7.86
CA SER A 66 3.05 5.66 -8.87
C SER A 66 2.65 6.28 -10.21
N ASP A 67 3.32 5.88 -11.30
CA ASP A 67 2.92 6.26 -12.67
C ASP A 67 1.57 5.66 -13.06
N PHE A 68 1.22 4.49 -12.47
CA PHE A 68 -0.07 3.83 -12.69
C PHE A 68 -1.13 4.21 -11.67
N SER A 69 -0.81 5.08 -10.70
CA SER A 69 -1.68 5.36 -9.53
C SER A 69 -2.17 4.06 -8.87
N THR A 70 -1.28 3.07 -8.77
CA THR A 70 -1.59 1.71 -8.32
C THR A 70 -0.63 1.29 -7.22
N VAL A 71 -1.22 0.77 -6.15
CA VAL A 71 -0.51 0.28 -4.97
C VAL A 71 -1.04 -1.10 -4.61
N PHE A 72 -0.13 -2.04 -4.33
CA PHE A 72 -0.48 -3.32 -3.73
C PHE A 72 -0.13 -3.30 -2.25
N TYR A 73 -1.01 -3.89 -1.47
CA TYR A 73 -0.85 -4.10 -0.04
C TYR A 73 -0.78 -5.59 0.25
N SER A 74 0.14 -5.98 1.12
CA SER A 74 0.10 -7.28 1.76
C SER A 74 0.23 -7.13 3.27
N THR A 75 -0.32 -8.08 4.00
CA THR A 75 -0.19 -8.16 5.45
C THR A 75 0.00 -9.60 5.88
N TYR A 76 0.83 -9.80 6.89
CA TYR A 76 0.82 -10.95 7.77
C TYR A 76 0.54 -10.42 9.17
N ASP A 77 -0.66 -10.64 9.69
CA ASP A 77 -1.09 -10.01 10.92
C ASP A 77 -0.69 -10.82 12.17
N GLU A 78 -0.86 -10.23 13.35
CA GLU A 78 -0.56 -10.85 14.65
C GLU A 78 -1.36 -12.12 14.94
N ASN A 79 -2.44 -12.38 14.18
CA ASN A 79 -3.25 -13.59 14.25
C ASN A 79 -2.79 -14.67 13.26
N GLY A 80 -1.76 -14.39 12.45
CA GLY A 80 -1.27 -15.26 11.41
C GLY A 80 -2.11 -15.25 10.13
N GLU A 81 -2.93 -14.22 9.91
CA GLU A 81 -3.73 -14.08 8.70
C GLU A 81 -2.95 -13.34 7.62
N GLU A 82 -2.84 -13.95 6.44
CA GLU A 82 -2.26 -13.34 5.25
C GLU A 82 -3.35 -12.79 4.33
N ALA A 83 -3.10 -11.62 3.76
CA ALA A 83 -3.99 -11.05 2.76
C ALA A 83 -3.25 -10.11 1.79
N TYR A 84 -3.71 -10.08 0.53
CA TYR A 84 -3.13 -9.31 -0.56
C TYR A 84 -4.22 -8.58 -1.32
N GLN A 85 -4.02 -7.29 -1.63
CA GLN A 85 -4.97 -6.53 -2.44
C GLN A 85 -4.27 -5.41 -3.21
N GLY A 86 -4.59 -5.29 -4.51
CA GLY A 86 -4.21 -4.12 -5.30
C GLY A 86 -5.32 -3.07 -5.27
N VAL A 87 -4.92 -1.81 -5.25
CA VAL A 87 -5.83 -0.67 -5.36
C VAL A 87 -5.29 0.28 -6.42
N SER A 88 -6.11 0.63 -7.41
CA SER A 88 -5.81 1.61 -8.44
C SER A 88 -6.74 2.81 -8.30
N ARG A 89 -6.18 4.03 -8.35
CA ARG A 89 -6.95 5.28 -8.32
C ARG A 89 -6.87 5.95 -9.69
N LEU A 90 -7.84 5.62 -10.52
CA LEU A 90 -7.93 6.05 -11.91
C LEU A 90 -8.96 7.15 -12.09
N VAL A 91 -9.03 7.71 -13.28
CA VAL A 91 -10.08 8.67 -13.65
C VAL A 91 -11.33 7.89 -14.07
N THR A 92 -12.47 8.33 -13.58
CA THR A 92 -13.78 7.86 -14.08
C THR A 92 -13.94 8.21 -15.55
N PHE A 93 -14.34 7.28 -16.38
CA PHE A 93 -14.65 7.51 -17.78
C PHE A 93 -15.96 6.80 -18.18
N ARG A 94 -16.55 7.26 -19.27
CA ARG A 94 -17.73 6.63 -19.86
C ARG A 94 -17.29 5.56 -20.85
N ARG A 95 -17.83 4.37 -20.70
CA ARG A 95 -17.62 3.23 -21.60
C ARG A 95 -18.45 3.38 -22.87
N GLU A 96 -18.19 2.54 -23.87
CA GLU A 96 -18.93 2.52 -25.14
C GLU A 96 -20.41 2.15 -24.96
N ASP A 97 -20.74 1.42 -23.90
CA ASP A 97 -22.12 1.04 -23.52
C ASP A 97 -22.85 2.12 -22.69
N ASP A 98 -22.32 3.35 -22.66
CA ASP A 98 -22.81 4.50 -21.88
C ASP A 98 -22.75 4.33 -20.35
N GLU A 99 -22.21 3.23 -19.84
CA GLU A 99 -21.95 3.06 -18.41
C GLU A 99 -20.72 3.86 -17.96
N THR A 100 -20.76 4.35 -16.74
CA THR A 100 -19.66 5.10 -16.13
C THR A 100 -18.83 4.18 -15.24
N THR A 101 -17.51 4.14 -15.47
CA THR A 101 -16.60 3.39 -14.62
C THR A 101 -16.42 4.09 -13.27
N GLN A 102 -16.14 3.31 -12.23
CA GLN A 102 -15.64 3.86 -10.97
C GLN A 102 -14.18 4.29 -11.13
N GLY A 103 -13.81 5.39 -10.45
CA GLY A 103 -12.42 5.85 -10.44
C GLY A 103 -11.49 5.01 -9.55
N ILE A 104 -12.00 4.02 -8.82
CA ILE A 104 -11.21 3.12 -7.99
C ILE A 104 -11.39 1.70 -8.50
N GLY A 105 -10.26 1.06 -8.83
CA GLY A 105 -10.19 -0.35 -9.18
C GLY A 105 -9.53 -1.17 -8.09
N TYR A 106 -9.95 -2.41 -7.94
CA TYR A 106 -9.35 -3.34 -7.00
C TYR A 106 -8.88 -4.61 -7.72
N TYR A 107 -7.68 -5.05 -7.41
CA TYR A 107 -7.24 -6.40 -7.65
C TYR A 107 -7.53 -7.21 -6.38
N GLY A 108 -8.21 -8.34 -6.53
CA GLY A 108 -8.62 -9.19 -5.41
C GLY A 108 -9.65 -10.21 -5.86
N ASN A 109 -10.37 -10.76 -4.90
CA ASN A 109 -11.50 -11.65 -5.13
C ASN A 109 -12.81 -10.85 -5.37
N ASP A 110 -13.91 -11.57 -5.54
CA ASP A 110 -15.24 -11.00 -5.69
C ASP A 110 -15.59 -10.00 -4.57
N ARG A 111 -16.40 -9.00 -4.91
CA ARG A 111 -16.81 -7.90 -4.01
C ARG A 111 -15.64 -7.05 -3.49
N ASN A 112 -14.56 -6.98 -4.25
CA ASN A 112 -13.36 -6.23 -3.88
C ASN A 112 -12.76 -6.72 -2.54
N THR A 113 -12.82 -8.00 -2.27
CA THR A 113 -12.17 -8.63 -1.12
C THR A 113 -10.72 -9.00 -1.44
N PRO A 114 -9.84 -9.08 -0.46
CA PRO A 114 -8.44 -9.46 -0.68
C PRO A 114 -8.30 -10.91 -1.14
N VAL A 115 -7.16 -11.24 -1.74
CA VAL A 115 -6.71 -12.60 -1.98
C VAL A 115 -6.02 -13.10 -0.71
N TYR A 116 -6.29 -14.35 -0.33
CA TYR A 116 -5.72 -15.01 0.86
C TYR A 116 -4.72 -16.11 0.50
N GLU A 117 -4.66 -16.46 -0.77
CA GLU A 117 -3.65 -17.38 -1.30
C GLU A 117 -2.42 -16.56 -1.71
N GLN A 118 -1.25 -17.22 -1.65
CA GLN A 118 0.01 -16.57 -1.96
C GLN A 118 -0.06 -15.81 -3.30
N PHE A 119 0.10 -14.51 -3.24
CA PHE A 119 0.26 -13.67 -4.40
C PHE A 119 1.63 -13.96 -5.04
N MET A 120 1.75 -13.82 -6.38
CA MET A 120 2.99 -14.03 -7.13
C MET A 120 4.06 -12.98 -6.77
N ILE A 121 4.52 -13.03 -5.52
CA ILE A 121 5.64 -12.26 -5.02
C ILE A 121 6.85 -13.19 -5.03
N GLU A 122 7.98 -12.68 -5.48
CA GLU A 122 9.26 -13.39 -5.44
C GLU A 122 9.48 -13.99 -4.03
N PRO A 123 9.97 -15.24 -3.92
CA PRO A 123 10.13 -15.92 -2.63
C PRO A 123 10.91 -15.10 -1.59
N GLU A 124 11.86 -14.29 -2.04
CA GLU A 124 12.68 -13.41 -1.18
C GLU A 124 11.89 -12.28 -0.50
N TYR A 125 10.68 -11.98 -0.98
CA TYR A 125 9.81 -10.94 -0.42
C TYR A 125 8.66 -11.52 0.41
N GLN A 126 8.59 -12.84 0.53
CA GLN A 126 7.62 -13.50 1.39
C GLN A 126 7.99 -13.30 2.85
N ARG A 127 6.99 -13.19 3.70
CA ARG A 127 7.21 -13.07 5.15
C ARG A 127 7.30 -14.45 5.78
N ASP A 128 8.22 -14.59 6.74
CA ASP A 128 8.27 -15.79 7.59
C ASP A 128 7.14 -15.77 8.63
N VAL A 129 6.80 -16.94 9.16
CA VAL A 129 5.69 -17.16 10.10
C VAL A 129 5.73 -16.29 11.37
N ASN A 130 6.87 -15.65 11.65
CA ASN A 130 7.04 -14.76 12.81
C ASN A 130 7.23 -13.28 12.43
N ASP A 131 7.12 -12.95 11.14
CA ASP A 131 7.36 -11.60 10.63
C ASP A 131 6.05 -10.84 10.41
N SER A 132 5.26 -10.66 11.48
CA SER A 132 4.05 -9.87 11.38
C SER A 132 4.32 -8.42 10.98
N GLY A 133 3.50 -7.90 10.07
CA GLY A 133 3.64 -6.55 9.54
C GLY A 133 2.91 -6.35 8.21
N THR A 134 3.22 -5.25 7.57
CA THR A 134 2.57 -4.81 6.32
C THR A 134 3.60 -4.48 5.26
N ASP A 135 3.30 -4.80 4.01
CA ASP A 135 4.05 -4.34 2.85
C ASP A 135 3.19 -3.45 1.96
N VAL A 136 3.80 -2.41 1.47
CA VAL A 136 3.21 -1.48 0.49
C VAL A 136 4.08 -1.50 -0.75
N TYR A 137 3.54 -1.95 -1.88
CA TYR A 137 4.22 -1.99 -3.17
C TYR A 137 3.69 -0.89 -4.07
N ILE A 138 4.51 0.08 -4.40
CA ILE A 138 4.17 1.19 -5.31
C ILE A 138 4.54 0.77 -6.72
N ILE A 139 3.56 0.47 -7.55
CA ILE A 139 3.74 -0.02 -8.91
C ILE A 139 4.03 1.14 -9.86
N GLY A 140 5.07 1.03 -10.69
CA GLY A 140 5.53 2.13 -11.52
C GLY A 140 6.09 3.28 -10.68
N TYR A 141 6.99 2.97 -9.75
CA TYR A 141 7.53 3.98 -8.86
C TYR A 141 8.30 5.07 -9.59
N LYS A 142 7.92 6.33 -9.34
CA LYS A 142 8.55 7.54 -9.90
C LYS A 142 9.74 7.94 -9.05
N TYR A 143 10.93 7.52 -9.42
CA TYR A 143 12.14 7.89 -8.68
C TYR A 143 12.76 9.24 -9.09
N GLY A 144 12.17 9.97 -10.05
CA GLY A 144 12.48 11.37 -10.39
C GLY A 144 13.91 11.65 -10.84
N HIS A 145 14.93 11.26 -10.07
CA HIS A 145 16.36 11.49 -10.34
C HIS A 145 17.26 10.40 -9.72
N GLN A 146 18.57 10.43 -10.05
CA GLN A 146 19.52 9.38 -9.66
C GLN A 146 19.72 9.24 -8.15
N ASP A 147 19.60 10.33 -7.40
CA ASP A 147 19.88 10.38 -5.95
C ASP A 147 18.65 10.11 -5.05
N TRP A 148 17.54 9.65 -5.63
CA TRP A 148 16.28 9.43 -4.90
C TRP A 148 16.42 8.56 -3.63
N LYS A 149 17.32 7.57 -3.65
CA LYS A 149 17.60 6.73 -2.47
C LYS A 149 18.17 7.53 -1.32
N LYS A 150 19.10 8.45 -1.62
CA LYS A 150 19.70 9.34 -0.62
C LYS A 150 18.64 10.28 -0.04
N ASP A 151 17.76 10.81 -0.87
CA ASP A 151 16.68 11.69 -0.40
C ASP A 151 15.70 10.96 0.51
N ILE A 152 15.39 9.70 0.24
CA ILE A 152 14.59 8.88 1.16
C ILE A 152 15.30 8.72 2.49
N VAL A 153 16.60 8.38 2.50
CA VAL A 153 17.39 8.23 3.74
C VAL A 153 17.41 9.54 4.52
N VAL A 154 17.65 10.66 3.87
CA VAL A 154 17.66 11.99 4.51
C VAL A 154 16.28 12.31 5.10
N SER A 155 15.21 12.06 4.35
CA SER A 155 13.84 12.30 4.82
C SER A 155 13.47 11.43 6.02
N ILE A 156 13.91 10.17 6.05
CA ILE A 156 13.70 9.27 7.19
C ILE A 156 14.47 9.80 8.42
N LEU A 157 15.73 10.16 8.26
CA LEU A 157 16.53 10.70 9.36
C LEU A 157 15.92 12.01 9.89
N ASP A 158 15.52 12.92 9.02
CA ASP A 158 14.91 14.21 9.40
C ASP A 158 13.58 14.02 10.15
N GLY A 159 12.74 13.11 9.66
CA GLY A 159 11.42 12.87 10.24
C GLY A 159 11.40 11.97 11.48
N PHE A 160 12.36 11.05 11.60
CA PHE A 160 12.31 9.98 12.62
C PHE A 160 13.56 9.91 13.51
N LEU A 161 14.51 10.86 13.40
CA LEU A 161 15.77 10.83 14.16
C LEU A 161 15.55 10.60 15.66
N GLY A 162 14.55 11.27 16.25
CA GLY A 162 14.24 11.11 17.67
C GLY A 162 13.71 9.71 18.03
N ALA A 163 12.96 9.07 17.14
CA ALA A 163 12.46 7.71 17.35
C ALA A 163 13.60 6.69 17.20
N ILE A 164 14.44 6.86 16.18
CA ILE A 164 15.63 6.05 15.94
C ILE A 164 16.59 6.14 17.13
N TRP A 165 16.87 7.36 17.59
CA TRP A 165 17.77 7.58 18.74
C TRP A 165 17.27 6.93 20.03
N ASN A 166 15.96 6.88 20.23
CA ASN A 166 15.34 6.28 21.42
C ASN A 166 14.97 4.79 21.22
N GLU A 167 15.49 4.15 20.16
CA GLU A 167 15.24 2.73 19.85
C GLU A 167 13.73 2.40 19.79
N LYS A 168 12.93 3.32 19.25
CA LYS A 168 11.48 3.17 19.07
C LYS A 168 11.06 2.93 17.62
N LEU A 169 12.05 2.86 16.73
CA LEU A 169 11.89 2.58 15.31
C LEU A 169 13.08 1.75 14.84
#